data_471ffa48061638debb9069f54f985264
#
_entry.id   471ffa48061638debb9069f54f985264
#
_cell.length_a   1.000
_cell.length_b   1.000
_cell.length_c   1.000
_cell.angle_alpha   90.00
_cell.angle_beta   90.00
_cell.angle_gamma   90.00
#
_symmetry.space_group_name_H-M   'P 1'
#
loop_
_entity.id
_entity.type
_entity.pdbx_description
1 polymer ?
#
loop_
_entity_poly.entity_id
_entity_poly.type
_entity_poly.pdbx_seq_one_letter_code
_entity_poly.pdbx_strand_id
1 'polypeptide(L)'
;MYSKFFIFKKKYKKLKSPIFTINYIKRLFVSIKVFLSDKVPNEKDKILSIISFNNKVNYENNIISTGLSPVKNRALYEIWEVENKVINTSFNEINLSANKNFIFGSTIIENDKSYKELGLEIQSKYLDFLHIVRESNMKLIKIWHYIPQLLRKYKNNKTNYSLFCDAREVIYKKYHNNLSYPAATVIGIEGKKLIMYFIAANCETYNALENKRQVSAYDYPQDIFFEKPMFSRAVNFSIEQDQSSKIIISGTASIKGYQSMHPNNIAKQLDESLKNYKIFSDIKNK
;
A
#
# COMPACT_ATOMS: atom_id res chain seq x y z
N MET A 1 9.06 -1.93 10.90
CA MET A 1 9.14 -3.13 10.05
C MET A 1 8.96 -2.66 8.62
N TYR A 2 10.01 -2.72 7.79
CA TYR A 2 10.01 -2.14 6.44
C TYR A 2 9.16 -3.00 5.50
N SER A 3 8.24 -2.40 4.74
CA SER A 3 7.57 -3.06 3.62
C SER A 3 8.57 -3.14 2.47
N LYS A 4 9.19 -4.30 2.26
CA LYS A 4 10.05 -4.53 1.10
C LYS A 4 9.18 -4.81 -0.13
N PHE A 5 9.33 -3.99 -1.15
CA PHE A 5 8.82 -4.27 -2.48
C PHE A 5 9.86 -5.10 -3.22
N PHE A 6 9.47 -6.27 -3.70
CA PHE A 6 10.32 -7.09 -4.57
C PHE A 6 9.77 -6.99 -6.01
N ILE A 7 10.54 -6.37 -6.89
CA ILE A 7 10.36 -6.50 -8.33
C ILE A 7 11.36 -7.57 -8.79
N PHE A 8 10.87 -8.77 -9.10
CA PHE A 8 11.73 -9.85 -9.61
C PHE A 8 11.91 -9.72 -11.12
N LYS A 9 13.15 -9.59 -11.58
CA LYS A 9 13.53 -9.74 -12.99
C LYS A 9 13.71 -11.21 -13.33
N LYS A 10 12.99 -11.71 -14.32
CA LYS A 10 13.21 -13.06 -14.90
C LYS A 10 14.55 -13.08 -15.67
N LYS A 11 15.50 -13.95 -15.30
CA LYS A 11 16.69 -14.26 -16.10
C LYS A 11 16.29 -15.17 -17.26
N TYR A 12 16.43 -14.72 -18.49
CA TYR A 12 16.27 -15.57 -19.66
C TYR A 12 17.59 -16.27 -19.99
N LYS A 13 17.55 -17.60 -20.15
CA LYS A 13 18.64 -18.41 -20.74
C LYS A 13 18.82 -18.04 -22.22
N LYS A 14 20.06 -17.76 -22.63
CA LYS A 14 20.43 -17.56 -24.04
C LYS A 14 20.21 -18.84 -24.83
N LEU A 15 19.30 -18.82 -25.80
CA LEU A 15 19.30 -19.75 -26.92
C LEU A 15 20.17 -19.18 -28.04
N LYS A 16 21.20 -19.96 -28.45
CA LYS A 16 22.02 -19.67 -29.62
C LYS A 16 21.31 -20.15 -30.89
N SER A 17 21.06 -19.28 -31.84
CA SER A 17 20.95 -19.62 -33.27
C SER A 17 21.29 -18.40 -34.12
N PRO A 18 21.85 -18.58 -35.33
CA PRO A 18 22.54 -17.52 -36.06
C PRO A 18 21.62 -16.80 -37.05
N ILE A 19 21.97 -15.53 -37.28
CA ILE A 19 21.67 -14.71 -38.47
C ILE A 19 20.17 -14.34 -38.68
N PHE A 20 19.79 -13.19 -38.16
CA PHE A 20 19.24 -12.04 -38.90
C PHE A 20 19.23 -10.84 -37.95
N THR A 21 20.07 -9.86 -38.32
CA THR A 21 20.20 -8.59 -37.64
C THR A 21 18.94 -7.74 -37.88
N ILE A 22 18.02 -7.77 -36.94
CA ILE A 22 17.08 -6.66 -36.72
C ILE A 22 17.18 -6.34 -35.26
N ASN A 23 17.91 -5.24 -34.94
CA ASN A 23 18.01 -4.65 -33.62
C ASN A 23 16.66 -4.09 -33.17
N TYR A 24 15.71 -4.95 -32.82
CA TYR A 24 14.65 -4.62 -31.89
C TYR A 24 15.17 -4.97 -30.49
N ILE A 25 15.90 -4.05 -29.87
CA ILE A 25 15.92 -3.98 -28.42
C ILE A 25 14.47 -3.69 -28.02
N LYS A 26 13.67 -4.74 -27.79
CA LYS A 26 12.44 -4.62 -27.02
C LYS A 26 12.88 -4.08 -25.65
N ARG A 27 12.89 -2.76 -25.47
CA ARG A 27 12.87 -2.16 -24.14
C ARG A 27 11.72 -2.87 -23.43
N LEU A 28 12.05 -3.64 -22.39
CA LEU A 28 11.05 -4.13 -21.45
C LEU A 28 10.38 -2.87 -20.87
N PHE A 29 9.24 -2.53 -21.38
CA PHE A 29 8.44 -1.42 -20.89
C PHE A 29 8.01 -1.77 -19.47
N VAL A 30 8.59 -1.12 -18.49
CA VAL A 30 8.22 -1.22 -17.09
C VAL A 30 7.37 0.01 -16.80
N SER A 31 6.04 -0.15 -16.82
CA SER A 31 5.08 0.94 -16.65
C SER A 31 5.23 1.70 -15.32
N ILE A 32 5.77 1.04 -14.29
CA ILE A 32 6.05 1.61 -12.97
C ILE A 32 7.29 0.96 -12.34
N LYS A 33 8.15 1.79 -11.77
CA LYS A 33 9.36 1.36 -11.05
C LYS A 33 9.33 1.92 -9.64
N VAL A 34 9.62 1.08 -8.64
CA VAL A 34 9.72 1.48 -7.24
C VAL A 34 11.11 1.16 -6.72
N PHE A 35 11.76 2.13 -6.12
CA PHE A 35 13.11 1.97 -5.58
C PHE A 35 13.35 2.88 -4.38
N LEU A 36 14.37 2.52 -3.58
CA LEU A 36 14.80 3.31 -2.44
C LEU A 36 15.99 4.21 -2.85
N SER A 37 16.00 5.44 -2.35
CA SER A 37 17.04 6.43 -2.57
C SER A 37 17.36 7.20 -1.29
N ASP A 38 18.57 7.69 -1.17
CA ASP A 38 18.97 8.65 -0.13
C ASP A 38 18.73 10.11 -0.54
N LYS A 39 18.37 10.34 -1.81
CA LYS A 39 18.11 11.66 -2.40
C LYS A 39 16.78 11.72 -3.13
N VAL A 40 16.17 12.89 -3.11
CA VAL A 40 15.02 13.22 -3.94
C VAL A 40 15.51 13.45 -5.38
N PRO A 41 14.86 12.88 -6.41
CA PRO A 41 15.19 13.13 -7.81
C PRO A 41 15.05 14.61 -8.19
N ASN A 42 15.96 15.11 -9.00
CA ASN A 42 15.89 16.49 -9.53
C ASN A 42 14.74 16.62 -10.56
N GLU A 43 14.59 15.63 -11.44
CA GLU A 43 13.50 15.59 -12.41
C GLU A 43 12.28 14.90 -11.80
N LYS A 44 11.15 15.62 -11.75
CA LYS A 44 9.91 15.15 -11.11
C LYS A 44 8.79 14.83 -12.10
N ASP A 45 8.96 15.08 -13.37
CA ASP A 45 7.91 14.95 -14.40
C ASP A 45 7.32 13.54 -14.54
N LYS A 46 8.09 12.52 -14.14
CA LYS A 46 7.70 11.11 -14.17
C LYS A 46 7.60 10.49 -12.78
N ILE A 47 7.66 11.31 -11.74
CA ILE A 47 7.55 10.84 -10.37
C ILE A 47 6.10 10.88 -9.93
N LEU A 48 5.52 9.70 -9.78
CA LEU A 48 4.15 9.54 -9.31
C LEU A 48 4.05 9.87 -7.81
N SER A 49 5.00 9.42 -7.00
CA SER A 49 5.06 9.78 -5.58
C SER A 49 6.45 9.53 -4.99
N ILE A 50 6.77 10.27 -3.94
CA ILE A 50 7.95 10.10 -3.09
C ILE A 50 7.47 9.90 -1.66
N ILE A 51 7.74 8.73 -1.09
CA ILE A 51 7.44 8.47 0.31
C ILE A 51 8.70 8.74 1.12
N SER A 52 8.64 9.74 1.97
CA SER A 52 9.73 10.12 2.85
C SER A 52 9.61 9.42 4.20
N PHE A 53 10.60 8.60 4.52
CA PHE A 53 10.77 8.04 5.86
C PHE A 53 11.57 9.03 6.70
N ASN A 54 10.94 10.14 7.03
CA ASN A 54 11.49 11.21 7.82
C ASN A 54 10.43 11.74 8.79
N ASN A 55 10.85 12.18 9.97
CA ASN A 55 9.96 12.80 10.95
C ASN A 55 9.62 14.27 10.64
N LYS A 56 10.33 14.91 9.70
CA LYS A 56 9.99 16.26 9.21
C LYS A 56 8.91 16.15 8.14
N VAL A 57 7.77 16.71 8.45
CA VAL A 57 6.61 16.73 7.58
C VAL A 57 6.77 17.88 6.57
N ASN A 58 7.32 17.60 5.40
CA ASN A 58 7.29 18.53 4.26
C ASN A 58 6.24 18.02 3.28
N TYR A 59 5.24 18.86 3.02
CA TYR A 59 4.17 18.58 2.05
C TYR A 59 4.45 19.34 0.76
N GLU A 60 5.22 18.76 -0.13
CA GLU A 60 5.20 19.12 -1.54
C GLU A 60 4.22 18.19 -2.27
N ASN A 61 3.63 18.62 -3.36
CA ASN A 61 2.49 17.98 -4.05
C ASN A 61 2.58 16.45 -4.27
N ASN A 62 3.76 15.87 -4.34
CA ASN A 62 3.97 14.44 -4.52
C ASN A 62 4.95 13.82 -3.50
N ILE A 63 5.29 14.53 -2.43
CA ILE A 63 6.12 14.03 -1.33
C ILE A 63 5.26 13.79 -0.10
N ILE A 64 5.24 12.56 0.37
CA ILE A 64 4.46 12.13 1.54
C ILE A 64 5.43 11.75 2.65
N SER A 65 5.42 12.49 3.75
CA SER A 65 6.18 12.13 4.94
C SER A 65 5.39 11.16 5.81
N THR A 66 5.99 10.04 6.17
CA THR A 66 5.35 9.00 6.98
C THR A 66 5.32 9.30 8.48
N GLY A 67 6.06 10.30 8.94
CA GLY A 67 6.25 10.56 10.36
C GLY A 67 7.12 9.53 11.08
N LEU A 68 7.76 8.59 10.35
CA LEU A 68 8.70 7.63 10.93
C LEU A 68 10.09 8.23 10.98
N SER A 69 10.76 8.05 12.12
CA SER A 69 12.17 8.42 12.25
C SER A 69 13.05 7.38 11.55
N PRO A 70 13.98 7.82 10.68
CA PRO A 70 14.87 6.90 9.99
C PRO A 70 15.88 6.29 10.97
N VAL A 71 16.16 5.01 10.79
CA VAL A 71 17.24 4.33 11.51
C VAL A 71 18.58 4.89 11.00
N LYS A 72 19.49 5.28 11.91
CA LYS A 72 20.83 5.85 11.61
C LYS A 72 20.83 7.24 10.96
N ASN A 73 19.81 8.07 11.19
CA ASN A 73 19.72 9.46 10.72
C ASN A 73 19.97 9.66 9.20
N ARG A 74 19.73 8.65 8.38
CA ARG A 74 19.76 8.77 6.92
C ARG A 74 18.35 9.02 6.43
N ALA A 75 18.17 10.08 5.65
CA ALA A 75 16.95 10.26 4.87
C ALA A 75 16.80 9.06 3.92
N LEU A 76 15.63 8.48 3.88
CA LEU A 76 15.29 7.40 2.98
C LEU A 76 14.00 7.74 2.28
N TYR A 77 14.04 7.68 0.96
CA TYR A 77 12.90 7.93 0.10
C TYR A 77 12.54 6.67 -0.68
N GLU A 78 11.27 6.31 -0.69
CA GLU A 78 10.72 5.33 -1.62
C GLU A 78 10.13 6.11 -2.80
N ILE A 79 10.68 5.89 -3.99
CA ILE A 79 10.36 6.66 -5.19
C ILE A 79 9.54 5.78 -6.12
N TRP A 80 8.40 6.31 -6.54
CA TRP A 80 7.48 5.70 -7.49
C TRP A 80 7.60 6.43 -8.83
N GLU A 81 8.36 5.86 -9.75
CA GLU A 81 8.64 6.41 -11.07
C GLU A 81 7.79 5.70 -12.13
N VAL A 82 7.22 6.47 -13.05
CA VAL A 82 6.39 5.99 -14.17
C VAL A 82 6.93 6.49 -15.50
N GLU A 83 6.56 5.84 -16.61
CA GLU A 83 7.09 6.21 -17.94
C GLU A 83 6.52 7.52 -18.47
N ASN A 84 5.23 7.78 -18.23
CA ASN A 84 4.53 8.92 -18.78
C ASN A 84 4.53 10.09 -17.80
N LYS A 85 4.42 11.29 -18.34
CA LYS A 85 4.31 12.53 -17.56
C LYS A 85 3.17 12.42 -16.54
N VAL A 86 3.44 12.91 -15.33
CA VAL A 86 2.52 12.96 -14.19
C VAL A 86 1.89 14.34 -14.11
N ILE A 87 0.60 14.37 -13.84
CA ILE A 87 -0.16 15.59 -13.56
C ILE A 87 -0.52 15.58 -12.07
N ASN A 88 -0.26 16.69 -11.40
CA ASN A 88 -0.62 16.89 -10.01
C ASN A 88 -1.89 17.73 -9.91
N THR A 89 -2.82 17.32 -9.05
CA THR A 89 -4.08 18.02 -8.76
C THR A 89 -4.53 17.70 -7.33
N SER A 90 -5.72 18.12 -6.96
CA SER A 90 -6.32 17.78 -5.66
C SER A 90 -7.84 17.62 -5.77
N PHE A 91 -8.40 16.84 -4.84
CA PHE A 91 -9.83 16.66 -4.66
C PHE A 91 -10.14 16.49 -3.17
N ASN A 92 -10.99 17.33 -2.58
CA ASN A 92 -11.41 17.26 -1.16
C ASN A 92 -10.24 17.01 -0.18
N GLU A 93 -9.19 17.84 -0.26
CA GLU A 93 -7.96 17.73 0.56
C GLU A 93 -7.16 16.45 0.33
N ILE A 94 -7.42 15.75 -0.76
CA ILE A 94 -6.59 14.65 -1.23
C ILE A 94 -5.69 15.18 -2.33
N ASN A 95 -4.38 15.16 -2.11
CA ASN A 95 -3.41 15.45 -3.15
C ASN A 95 -3.33 14.27 -4.10
N LEU A 96 -3.38 14.54 -5.40
CA LEU A 96 -3.39 13.52 -6.45
C LEU A 96 -2.22 13.74 -7.40
N SER A 97 -1.55 12.65 -7.73
CA SER A 97 -0.56 12.57 -8.80
C SER A 97 -1.00 11.47 -9.76
N ALA A 98 -1.20 11.79 -11.01
CA ALA A 98 -1.83 10.86 -11.95
C ALA A 98 -1.20 10.89 -13.34
N ASN A 99 -1.28 9.76 -14.03
CA ASN A 99 -1.14 9.63 -15.47
C ASN A 99 -2.23 8.68 -16.02
N LYS A 100 -2.17 8.31 -17.30
CA LYS A 100 -3.17 7.43 -17.90
C LYS A 100 -3.31 6.04 -17.26
N ASN A 101 -2.26 5.56 -16.57
CA ASN A 101 -2.20 4.20 -16.03
C ASN A 101 -2.32 4.14 -14.51
N PHE A 102 -2.00 5.22 -13.80
CA PHE A 102 -1.92 5.23 -12.35
C PHE A 102 -2.44 6.52 -11.74
N ILE A 103 -3.04 6.39 -10.56
CA ILE A 103 -3.33 7.48 -9.64
C ILE A 103 -2.68 7.15 -8.32
N PHE A 104 -1.95 8.11 -7.75
CA PHE A 104 -1.49 8.09 -6.38
C PHE A 104 -2.18 9.23 -5.63
N GLY A 105 -2.86 8.91 -4.55
CA GLY A 105 -3.59 9.90 -3.73
C GLY A 105 -3.13 9.88 -2.30
N SER A 106 -3.03 11.05 -1.66
CA SER A 106 -2.63 11.17 -0.26
C SER A 106 -3.42 12.23 0.48
N THR A 107 -3.68 11.98 1.76
CA THR A 107 -4.34 12.92 2.66
C THR A 107 -3.80 12.78 4.08
N ILE A 108 -4.06 13.82 4.87
CA ILE A 108 -3.66 13.91 6.27
C ILE A 108 -4.86 14.31 7.09
N ILE A 109 -5.00 13.68 8.24
CA ILE A 109 -6.04 13.94 9.22
C ILE A 109 -5.37 14.31 10.53
N GLU A 110 -5.73 15.46 11.12
CA GLU A 110 -5.25 15.83 12.45
C GLU A 110 -5.91 14.92 13.52
N ASN A 111 -5.10 14.37 14.41
CA ASN A 111 -5.56 13.40 15.44
C ASN A 111 -5.81 14.07 16.80
N ASP A 112 -6.21 15.33 16.81
CA ASP A 112 -6.62 16.11 18.00
C ASP A 112 -8.12 16.08 18.26
N LYS A 113 -8.85 15.34 17.45
CA LYS A 113 -10.31 15.23 17.44
C LYS A 113 -10.81 14.20 18.44
N SER A 114 -12.10 14.29 18.78
CA SER A 114 -12.77 13.24 19.55
C SER A 114 -12.80 11.91 18.76
N TYR A 115 -12.98 10.80 19.48
CA TYR A 115 -13.09 9.46 18.85
C TYR A 115 -14.13 9.43 17.72
N LYS A 116 -15.30 10.04 17.95
CA LYS A 116 -16.39 10.06 16.95
C LYS A 116 -16.03 10.91 15.72
N GLU A 117 -15.49 12.10 15.93
CA GLU A 117 -15.12 13.02 14.84
C GLU A 117 -14.01 12.43 13.96
N LEU A 118 -12.99 11.86 14.58
CA LEU A 118 -11.91 11.19 13.86
C LEU A 118 -12.44 10.02 13.02
N GLY A 119 -13.36 9.22 13.58
CA GLY A 119 -14.00 8.12 12.85
C GLY A 119 -14.78 8.58 11.63
N LEU A 120 -15.56 9.66 11.76
CA LEU A 120 -16.31 10.24 10.65
C LEU A 120 -15.39 10.82 9.56
N GLU A 121 -14.29 11.41 9.95
CA GLU A 121 -13.32 11.95 8.98
C GLU A 121 -12.60 10.85 8.23
N ILE A 122 -12.19 9.77 8.90
CA ILE A 122 -11.64 8.57 8.24
C ILE A 122 -12.66 8.03 7.22
N GLN A 123 -13.95 7.92 7.59
CA GLN A 123 -15.00 7.48 6.67
C GLN A 123 -15.11 8.41 5.46
N SER A 124 -15.11 9.73 5.67
CA SER A 124 -15.16 10.73 4.59
C SER A 124 -14.00 10.54 3.61
N LYS A 125 -12.76 10.40 4.10
CA LYS A 125 -11.59 10.22 3.21
C LYS A 125 -11.64 8.88 2.47
N TYR A 126 -12.15 7.83 3.06
CA TYR A 126 -12.38 6.56 2.35
C TYR A 126 -13.43 6.69 1.24
N LEU A 127 -14.51 7.43 1.48
CA LEU A 127 -15.51 7.74 0.44
C LEU A 127 -14.88 8.49 -0.73
N ASP A 128 -14.08 9.51 -0.43
CA ASP A 128 -13.36 10.27 -1.45
C ASP A 128 -12.41 9.38 -2.25
N PHE A 129 -11.65 8.49 -1.60
CA PHE A 129 -10.78 7.52 -2.29
C PHE A 129 -11.56 6.62 -3.24
N LEU A 130 -12.67 6.03 -2.78
CA LEU A 130 -13.51 5.17 -3.62
C LEU A 130 -14.16 5.95 -4.76
N HIS A 131 -14.56 7.21 -4.53
CA HIS A 131 -15.10 8.10 -5.56
C HIS A 131 -14.06 8.38 -6.65
N ILE A 132 -12.85 8.83 -6.28
CA ILE A 132 -11.75 9.10 -7.21
C ILE A 132 -11.45 7.87 -8.08
N VAL A 133 -11.33 6.69 -7.45
CA VAL A 133 -11.01 5.44 -8.15
C VAL A 133 -12.12 5.04 -9.12
N ARG A 134 -13.39 5.19 -8.71
CA ARG A 134 -14.56 4.88 -9.55
C ARG A 134 -14.66 5.82 -10.74
N GLU A 135 -14.58 7.13 -10.52
CA GLU A 135 -14.69 8.13 -11.60
C GLU A 135 -13.53 8.03 -12.60
N SER A 136 -12.38 7.55 -12.16
CA SER A 136 -11.22 7.31 -13.03
C SER A 136 -11.28 5.96 -13.75
N ASN A 137 -12.31 5.13 -13.51
CA ASN A 137 -12.42 3.75 -14.01
C ASN A 137 -11.18 2.90 -13.72
N MET A 138 -10.54 3.13 -12.58
CA MET A 138 -9.35 2.39 -12.13
C MET A 138 -9.70 1.38 -11.04
N LYS A 139 -8.74 0.51 -10.68
CA LYS A 139 -8.84 -0.42 -9.55
C LYS A 139 -7.94 0.04 -8.42
N LEU A 140 -8.48 0.05 -7.21
CA LEU A 140 -7.72 0.37 -6.00
C LEU A 140 -6.79 -0.79 -5.67
N ILE A 141 -5.48 -0.58 -5.78
CA ILE A 141 -4.47 -1.63 -5.61
C ILE A 141 -4.07 -1.77 -4.15
N LYS A 142 -3.69 -0.66 -3.52
CA LYS A 142 -3.25 -0.68 -2.13
C LYS A 142 -3.47 0.66 -1.44
N ILE A 143 -3.73 0.59 -0.11
CA ILE A 143 -3.79 1.76 0.79
C ILE A 143 -2.80 1.56 1.92
N TRP A 144 -2.10 2.64 2.29
CA TRP A 144 -1.23 2.69 3.47
C TRP A 144 -1.79 3.68 4.49
N HIS A 145 -1.62 3.34 5.76
CA HIS A 145 -2.10 4.11 6.89
C HIS A 145 -1.00 4.20 7.94
N TYR A 146 -0.68 5.42 8.32
CA TYR A 146 0.23 5.72 9.42
C TYR A 146 -0.59 6.42 10.49
N ILE A 147 -0.84 5.71 11.59
CA ILE A 147 -1.81 6.13 12.61
C ILE A 147 -1.08 6.48 13.90
N PRO A 148 -1.20 7.74 14.38
CA PRO A 148 -0.62 8.13 15.66
C PRO A 148 -1.20 7.31 16.81
N GLN A 149 -0.32 6.91 17.73
CA GLN A 149 -0.73 6.20 18.93
C GLN A 149 -1.71 5.04 18.66
N LEU A 150 -1.40 4.21 17.66
CA LEU A 150 -2.27 3.15 17.14
C LEU A 150 -2.97 2.32 18.21
N LEU A 151 -2.27 2.00 19.29
CA LEU A 151 -2.76 1.15 20.40
C LEU A 151 -3.25 1.96 21.62
N ARG A 152 -3.42 3.29 21.51
CA ARG A 152 -3.99 4.10 22.57
C ARG A 152 -5.40 3.63 22.89
N LYS A 153 -5.66 3.29 24.16
CA LYS A 153 -6.96 2.84 24.64
C LYS A 153 -7.86 4.01 25.05
N TYR A 154 -9.12 3.91 24.72
CA TYR A 154 -10.20 4.78 25.20
C TYR A 154 -10.95 4.14 26.37
N LYS A 155 -11.87 4.88 27.01
CA LYS A 155 -12.66 4.42 28.17
C LYS A 155 -13.46 3.14 27.92
N ASN A 156 -13.83 2.88 26.67
CA ASN A 156 -14.56 1.68 26.23
C ASN A 156 -13.64 0.53 25.79
N ASN A 157 -12.36 0.55 26.17
CA ASN A 157 -11.32 -0.39 25.74
C ASN A 157 -11.02 -0.42 24.24
N LYS A 158 -11.71 0.36 23.41
CA LYS A 158 -11.38 0.51 21.99
C LYS A 158 -10.08 1.29 21.82
N THR A 159 -9.39 1.03 20.72
CA THR A 159 -8.11 1.69 20.37
C THR A 159 -8.27 2.56 19.11
N ASN A 160 -7.25 3.35 18.77
CA ASN A 160 -7.22 4.03 17.47
C ASN A 160 -7.26 3.02 16.31
N TYR A 161 -6.70 1.84 16.50
CA TYR A 161 -6.81 0.75 15.52
C TYR A 161 -8.27 0.26 15.38
N SER A 162 -8.97 0.06 16.51
CA SER A 162 -10.39 -0.32 16.49
C SER A 162 -11.23 0.72 15.76
N LEU A 163 -11.03 2.01 16.09
CA LEU A 163 -11.70 3.12 15.43
C LEU A 163 -11.51 3.10 13.91
N PHE A 164 -10.25 2.93 13.50
CA PHE A 164 -9.89 2.86 12.09
C PHE A 164 -10.56 1.66 11.38
N CYS A 165 -10.57 0.48 11.99
CA CYS A 165 -11.22 -0.71 11.45
C CYS A 165 -12.74 -0.52 11.33
N ASP A 166 -13.38 0.01 12.38
CA ASP A 166 -14.83 0.31 12.40
C ASP A 166 -15.20 1.30 11.28
N ALA A 167 -14.45 2.40 11.16
CA ALA A 167 -14.69 3.42 10.15
C ALA A 167 -14.61 2.86 8.72
N ARG A 168 -13.58 2.05 8.46
CA ARG A 168 -13.38 1.41 7.15
C ARG A 168 -14.43 0.35 6.84
N GLU A 169 -14.81 -0.45 7.83
CA GLU A 169 -15.84 -1.48 7.68
C GLU A 169 -17.19 -0.85 7.26
N VAL A 170 -17.60 0.26 7.89
CA VAL A 170 -18.82 0.99 7.53
C VAL A 170 -18.83 1.37 6.05
N ILE A 171 -17.72 1.91 5.55
CA ILE A 171 -17.63 2.36 4.16
C ILE A 171 -17.63 1.18 3.20
N TYR A 172 -16.85 0.15 3.47
CA TYR A 172 -16.79 -1.01 2.60
C TYR A 172 -18.10 -1.78 2.55
N LYS A 173 -18.82 -1.96 3.66
CA LYS A 173 -20.15 -2.58 3.67
C LYS A 173 -21.15 -1.81 2.81
N LYS A 174 -21.08 -0.47 2.80
CA LYS A 174 -22.02 0.37 2.08
C LYS A 174 -21.70 0.55 0.60
N TYR A 175 -20.44 0.61 0.23
CA TYR A 175 -20.02 1.07 -1.10
C TYR A 175 -19.15 0.06 -1.86
N HIS A 176 -18.73 -1.03 -1.23
CA HIS A 176 -17.81 -2.00 -1.83
C HIS A 176 -18.53 -3.27 -2.32
N ASN A 177 -19.74 -3.13 -2.83
CA ASN A 177 -20.62 -4.22 -3.26
C ASN A 177 -19.87 -5.30 -4.05
N ASN A 178 -19.57 -6.45 -3.40
CA ASN A 178 -18.94 -7.65 -3.98
C ASN A 178 -17.58 -7.46 -4.68
N LEU A 179 -16.88 -6.36 -4.45
CA LEU A 179 -15.53 -6.15 -4.95
C LEU A 179 -14.50 -6.78 -4.00
N SER A 180 -13.42 -7.28 -4.56
CA SER A 180 -12.28 -7.76 -3.78
C SER A 180 -11.62 -6.60 -3.02
N TYR A 181 -11.23 -6.81 -1.76
CA TYR A 181 -10.54 -5.80 -0.97
C TYR A 181 -9.14 -5.51 -1.53
N PRO A 182 -8.69 -4.25 -1.51
CA PRO A 182 -7.32 -3.91 -1.88
C PRO A 182 -6.33 -4.45 -0.86
N ALA A 183 -5.07 -4.49 -1.22
CA ALA A 183 -4.00 -4.68 -0.25
C ALA A 183 -3.96 -3.49 0.71
N ALA A 184 -3.52 -3.70 1.96
CA ALA A 184 -3.40 -2.62 2.93
C ALA A 184 -2.20 -2.78 3.87
N THR A 185 -1.74 -1.66 4.39
CA THR A 185 -0.73 -1.60 5.46
C THR A 185 -1.19 -0.60 6.51
N VAL A 186 -1.10 -0.98 7.78
CA VAL A 186 -1.32 -0.10 8.93
C VAL A 186 -0.07 -0.11 9.80
N ILE A 187 0.45 1.07 10.15
CA ILE A 187 1.63 1.25 10.98
C ILE A 187 1.31 2.29 12.05
N GLY A 188 1.64 2.00 13.31
CA GLY A 188 1.62 2.98 14.38
C GLY A 188 2.81 3.94 14.25
N ILE A 189 2.56 5.22 14.44
CA ILE A 189 3.58 6.27 14.42
C ILE A 189 3.50 7.16 15.67
N GLU A 190 4.55 7.92 15.90
CA GLU A 190 4.55 9.05 16.83
C GLU A 190 3.98 10.28 16.15
N GLY A 191 3.58 11.30 16.95
CA GLY A 191 3.03 12.55 16.42
C GLY A 191 1.52 12.65 16.49
N LYS A 192 0.95 13.61 15.75
CA LYS A 192 -0.49 13.98 15.83
C LYS A 192 -1.23 13.85 14.50
N LYS A 193 -0.56 13.46 13.42
CA LYS A 193 -1.14 13.43 12.08
C LYS A 193 -1.32 12.00 11.60
N LEU A 194 -2.54 11.59 11.32
CA LEU A 194 -2.85 10.37 10.63
C LEU A 194 -2.63 10.60 9.14
N ILE A 195 -1.81 9.75 8.51
CA ILE A 195 -1.44 9.87 7.11
C ILE A 195 -2.02 8.68 6.36
N MET A 196 -2.73 8.95 5.28
CA MET A 196 -3.29 7.93 4.39
C MET A 196 -2.85 8.21 2.96
N TYR A 197 -2.44 7.17 2.25
CA TYR A 197 -2.22 7.26 0.81
C TYR A 197 -2.56 5.96 0.10
N PHE A 198 -2.89 6.06 -1.17
CA PHE A 198 -3.28 4.92 -1.98
C PHE A 198 -2.65 4.97 -3.37
N ILE A 199 -2.61 3.81 -4.01
CA ILE A 199 -2.36 3.67 -5.44
C ILE A 199 -3.54 2.96 -6.09
N ALA A 200 -4.00 3.50 -7.21
CA ALA A 200 -4.94 2.88 -8.13
C ALA A 200 -4.31 2.73 -9.52
N ALA A 201 -4.78 1.77 -10.29
CA ALA A 201 -4.25 1.50 -11.62
C ALA A 201 -5.36 1.16 -12.61
N ASN A 202 -5.13 1.51 -13.88
CA ASN A 202 -5.93 1.05 -15.02
C ASN A 202 -5.50 -0.38 -15.36
N CYS A 203 -6.17 -1.37 -14.72
CA CYS A 203 -5.77 -2.77 -14.79
C CYS A 203 -6.44 -3.50 -15.94
N GLU A 204 -5.67 -4.28 -16.69
CA GLU A 204 -6.16 -5.33 -17.58
C GLU A 204 -6.62 -6.55 -16.74
N THR A 205 -5.81 -6.95 -15.76
CA THR A 205 -6.16 -7.99 -14.79
C THR A 205 -6.03 -7.48 -13.37
N TYR A 206 -6.91 -7.94 -12.48
CA TYR A 206 -6.89 -7.62 -11.06
C TYR A 206 -7.36 -8.82 -10.24
N ASN A 207 -6.49 -9.33 -9.38
CA ASN A 207 -6.78 -10.46 -8.50
C ASN A 207 -6.32 -10.16 -7.07
N ALA A 208 -7.27 -10.11 -6.14
CA ALA A 208 -6.95 -10.13 -4.73
C ALA A 208 -6.48 -11.52 -4.31
N LEU A 209 -5.41 -11.59 -3.56
CA LEU A 209 -4.77 -12.83 -3.15
C LEU A 209 -4.81 -12.98 -1.63
N GLU A 210 -5.14 -14.20 -1.18
CA GLU A 210 -5.08 -14.57 0.22
C GLU A 210 -3.89 -15.49 0.50
N ASN A 211 -3.50 -15.59 1.78
CA ASN A 211 -2.38 -16.41 2.22
C ASN A 211 -2.88 -17.71 2.87
N LYS A 212 -2.55 -18.85 2.32
CA LYS A 212 -2.97 -20.17 2.85
C LYS A 212 -2.53 -20.43 4.30
N ARG A 213 -1.56 -19.70 4.81
CA ARG A 213 -1.09 -19.78 6.19
C ARG A 213 -1.92 -18.93 7.18
N GLN A 214 -2.76 -18.03 6.65
CA GLN A 214 -3.52 -17.05 7.42
C GLN A 214 -4.99 -17.13 7.06
N VAL A 215 -5.86 -16.89 8.02
CA VAL A 215 -7.27 -16.61 7.74
C VAL A 215 -7.36 -15.25 7.07
N SER A 216 -8.27 -15.10 6.11
CA SER A 216 -8.55 -13.80 5.48
C SER A 216 -8.88 -12.77 6.56
N ALA A 217 -8.32 -11.56 6.46
CA ALA A 217 -8.45 -10.57 7.54
C ALA A 217 -9.92 -10.19 7.80
N TYR A 218 -10.72 -10.15 6.75
CA TYR A 218 -12.17 -9.86 6.82
C TYR A 218 -13.04 -11.02 7.32
N ASP A 219 -12.45 -12.24 7.49
CA ASP A 219 -13.10 -13.44 8.01
C ASP A 219 -12.63 -13.80 9.43
N TYR A 220 -11.95 -12.89 10.12
CA TYR A 220 -11.51 -13.14 11.50
C TYR A 220 -12.71 -13.42 12.40
N PRO A 221 -12.61 -14.42 13.31
CA PRO A 221 -13.67 -14.80 14.25
C PRO A 221 -14.08 -13.60 15.13
N GLN A 222 -15.35 -13.23 15.11
CA GLN A 222 -15.87 -12.04 15.83
C GLN A 222 -16.00 -12.24 17.33
N ASP A 223 -16.07 -13.48 17.79
CA ASP A 223 -16.05 -13.88 19.19
C ASP A 223 -14.65 -13.66 19.83
N ILE A 224 -13.61 -13.57 19.00
CA ILE A 224 -12.23 -13.38 19.44
C ILE A 224 -11.72 -11.97 19.13
N PHE A 225 -12.14 -11.42 17.99
CA PHE A 225 -11.70 -10.11 17.50
C PHE A 225 -12.88 -9.15 17.34
N PHE A 226 -12.77 -8.00 17.98
CA PHE A 226 -13.78 -6.93 17.83
C PHE A 226 -13.65 -6.21 16.49
N GLU A 227 -12.45 -6.23 15.89
CA GLU A 227 -12.14 -5.50 14.66
C GLU A 227 -12.18 -6.42 13.44
N LYS A 228 -12.76 -5.92 12.35
CA LYS A 228 -12.64 -6.51 11.01
C LYS A 228 -11.68 -5.73 10.13
N PRO A 229 -10.43 -6.16 10.00
CA PRO A 229 -9.51 -5.53 9.07
C PRO A 229 -9.88 -5.89 7.62
N MET A 230 -10.49 -4.97 6.90
CA MET A 230 -11.04 -5.17 5.55
C MET A 230 -9.95 -5.01 4.48
N PHE A 231 -9.10 -6.03 4.27
CA PHE A 231 -8.05 -6.01 3.25
C PHE A 231 -7.70 -7.42 2.76
N SER A 232 -7.20 -7.55 1.54
CA SER A 232 -6.59 -8.79 1.03
C SER A 232 -5.10 -8.85 1.33
N ARG A 233 -4.51 -10.04 1.37
CA ARG A 233 -3.10 -10.23 1.73
C ARG A 233 -2.13 -9.74 0.66
N ALA A 234 -2.56 -9.73 -0.59
CA ALA A 234 -1.86 -9.11 -1.71
C ALA A 234 -2.83 -8.81 -2.84
N VAL A 235 -2.38 -8.00 -3.80
CA VAL A 235 -3.05 -7.81 -5.09
C VAL A 235 -2.07 -8.13 -6.20
N ASN A 236 -2.48 -9.00 -7.12
CA ASN A 236 -1.79 -9.25 -8.39
C ASN A 236 -2.55 -8.54 -9.51
N PHE A 237 -1.86 -7.73 -10.31
CA PHE A 237 -2.46 -6.97 -11.40
C PHE A 237 -1.52 -6.83 -12.58
N SER A 238 -2.09 -6.65 -13.78
CA SER A 238 -1.37 -6.26 -15.00
C SER A 238 -1.96 -4.99 -15.59
N ILE A 239 -1.17 -4.34 -16.42
CA ILE A 239 -1.55 -3.16 -17.20
C ILE A 239 -1.30 -3.50 -18.66
N GLU A 240 -2.20 -3.11 -19.56
CA GLU A 240 -2.20 -3.47 -20.97
C GLU A 240 -0.83 -3.32 -21.67
N GLN A 241 -0.06 -2.33 -21.30
CA GLN A 241 1.24 -2.03 -21.89
C GLN A 241 2.42 -2.75 -21.22
N ASP A 242 2.17 -3.50 -20.15
CA ASP A 242 3.21 -4.16 -19.36
C ASP A 242 3.05 -5.68 -19.47
N GLN A 243 3.97 -6.34 -20.15
CA GLN A 243 3.95 -7.79 -20.33
C GLN A 243 4.12 -8.59 -19.05
N SER A 244 4.32 -7.93 -17.90
CA SER A 244 4.54 -8.58 -16.61
C SER A 244 3.47 -8.21 -15.60
N SER A 245 2.87 -9.23 -14.96
CA SER A 245 2.03 -8.99 -13.80
C SER A 245 2.85 -8.48 -12.61
N LYS A 246 2.24 -7.68 -11.78
CA LYS A 246 2.82 -7.09 -10.56
C LYS A 246 2.07 -7.58 -9.34
N ILE A 247 2.80 -7.89 -8.26
CA ILE A 247 2.21 -8.25 -6.98
C ILE A 247 2.58 -7.18 -5.96
N ILE A 248 1.57 -6.58 -5.35
CA ILE A 248 1.72 -5.69 -4.19
C ILE A 248 1.19 -6.40 -2.96
N ILE A 249 2.06 -6.61 -1.98
CA ILE A 249 1.77 -7.36 -0.76
C ILE A 249 1.35 -6.41 0.35
N SER A 250 0.33 -6.78 1.13
CA SER A 250 -0.10 -6.07 2.34
C SER A 250 0.97 -6.11 3.44
N GLY A 251 0.88 -5.19 4.38
CA GLY A 251 1.61 -5.32 5.62
C GLY A 251 1.28 -6.66 6.27
N THR A 252 2.30 -7.42 6.63
CA THR A 252 2.13 -8.69 7.33
C THR A 252 2.91 -8.71 8.64
N ALA A 253 2.48 -9.56 9.56
CA ALA A 253 3.08 -9.73 10.85
C ALA A 253 3.31 -11.22 11.14
N SER A 254 3.78 -11.53 12.34
CA SER A 254 3.96 -12.89 12.83
C SER A 254 2.60 -13.52 13.17
N ILE A 255 1.81 -13.83 12.14
CA ILE A 255 0.45 -14.38 12.27
C ILE A 255 0.37 -15.71 11.51
N LYS A 256 -0.16 -16.75 12.18
CA LYS A 256 -0.55 -18.03 11.61
C LYS A 256 -2.04 -18.27 11.88
N GLY A 257 -2.82 -18.61 10.86
CA GLY A 257 -4.27 -18.53 10.96
C GLY A 257 -4.70 -17.08 11.27
N TYR A 258 -5.27 -16.85 12.42
CA TYR A 258 -5.61 -15.55 12.99
C TYR A 258 -4.78 -15.20 14.24
N GLN A 259 -3.93 -16.12 14.71
CA GLN A 259 -3.19 -15.97 15.97
C GLN A 259 -1.83 -15.30 15.77
N SER A 260 -1.51 -14.35 16.67
CA SER A 260 -0.17 -13.77 16.77
C SER A 260 0.80 -14.78 17.36
N MET A 261 1.89 -15.04 16.64
CA MET A 261 2.90 -16.01 17.01
C MET A 261 4.12 -15.36 17.65
N HIS A 262 4.81 -16.11 18.50
CA HIS A 262 6.10 -15.75 19.09
C HIS A 262 6.08 -14.42 19.90
N PRO A 263 5.16 -14.27 20.89
CA PRO A 263 5.15 -13.08 21.74
C PRO A 263 6.53 -12.84 22.38
N ASN A 264 6.96 -11.59 22.45
CA ASN A 264 8.22 -11.15 23.03
C ASN A 264 9.51 -11.69 22.36
N ASN A 265 9.42 -12.32 21.18
CA ASN A 265 10.58 -12.81 20.44
C ASN A 265 10.64 -12.22 19.02
N ILE A 266 11.33 -11.07 18.90
CA ILE A 266 11.37 -10.31 17.65
C ILE A 266 12.03 -11.09 16.48
N ALA A 267 13.05 -11.91 16.77
CA ALA A 267 13.71 -12.72 15.73
C ALA A 267 12.75 -13.75 15.14
N LYS A 268 12.05 -14.51 15.99
CA LYS A 268 11.04 -15.49 15.54
C LYS A 268 9.83 -14.81 14.88
N GLN A 269 9.43 -13.62 15.36
CA GLN A 269 8.38 -12.83 14.69
C GLN A 269 8.79 -12.40 13.29
N LEU A 270 10.04 -11.99 13.11
CA LEU A 270 10.57 -11.66 11.78
C LEU A 270 10.57 -12.89 10.85
N ASP A 271 11.05 -14.03 11.33
CA ASP A 271 11.07 -15.27 10.55
C ASP A 271 9.66 -15.71 10.11
N GLU A 272 8.68 -15.62 11.01
CA GLU A 272 7.30 -15.97 10.68
C GLU A 272 6.69 -14.98 9.67
N SER A 273 6.98 -13.69 9.82
CA SER A 273 6.57 -12.67 8.85
C SER A 273 7.19 -12.92 7.47
N LEU A 274 8.47 -13.30 7.41
CA LEU A 274 9.15 -13.65 6.15
C LEU A 274 8.56 -14.90 5.50
N LYS A 275 8.17 -15.91 6.28
CA LYS A 275 7.45 -17.10 5.76
C LYS A 275 6.12 -16.69 5.11
N ASN A 276 5.39 -15.74 5.72
CA ASN A 276 4.15 -15.23 5.15
C ASN A 276 4.39 -14.48 3.83
N TYR A 277 5.48 -13.73 3.69
CA TYR A 277 5.86 -13.08 2.42
C TYR A 277 6.23 -14.07 1.32
N LYS A 278 6.96 -15.15 1.66
CA LYS A 278 7.44 -16.14 0.68
C LYS A 278 6.32 -16.81 -0.12
N ILE A 279 5.11 -16.94 0.45
CA ILE A 279 3.95 -17.50 -0.26
C ILE A 279 3.68 -16.77 -1.58
N PHE A 280 3.83 -15.44 -1.59
CA PHE A 280 3.55 -14.64 -2.78
C PHE A 280 4.71 -14.61 -3.78
N SER A 281 5.96 -14.86 -3.35
CA SER A 281 7.09 -15.00 -4.25
C SER A 281 7.00 -16.25 -5.12
N ASP A 282 6.40 -17.32 -4.60
CA ASP A 282 6.27 -18.61 -5.30
C ASP A 282 5.14 -18.61 -6.35
N ILE A 283 4.17 -17.70 -6.23
CA ILE A 283 3.08 -17.54 -7.21
C ILE A 283 3.61 -17.05 -8.57
N LYS A 284 4.70 -16.30 -8.58
CA LYS A 284 5.30 -15.74 -9.79
C LYS A 284 6.10 -16.75 -10.61
N ASN A 285 6.37 -17.93 -10.05
CA ASN A 285 7.19 -18.97 -10.67
C ASN A 285 6.37 -20.10 -11.30
N LYS A 286 5.05 -20.00 -11.25
CA LYS A 286 4.10 -20.86 -11.95
C LYS A 286 3.46 -20.12 -13.12
#